data_25d61a6363ef6c23277d5908ae941a00
#
_entry.id   25d61a6363ef6c23277d5908ae941a00
#
_cell.length_a   1.000
_cell.length_b   1.000
_cell.length_c   1.000
_cell.angle_alpha   90.00
_cell.angle_beta   90.00
_cell.angle_gamma   90.00
#
_symmetry.space_group_name_H-M   'P 1'
#
loop_
_entity.id
_entity.type
_entity.pdbx_description
1 polymer ?
#
loop_
_entity_poly.entity_id
_entity_poly.type
_entity_poly.pdbx_seq_one_letter_code
_entity_poly.pdbx_strand_id
1 'polypeptide(L)'
;MCIRDSIKILVHDLGAAKMAEMVEAEWAQIKDSVLALDQATIDAIERQFAPPVYEALPDDSTAVEQLRRADFTFARWLTANVAPHKQPGHAIVTLSLKPVGGAPGDATAEQMDAVADLADAYSLGEIRVSHAQNLVLPNVKRKDLPELYQKLVALGLATANIGLVSDIIACPGLDYCALANARSIPVAQLITERFADLARVHDIGDLKIKISGCINACGHHHVGHIGILGVDKNGEEFYQITLGGSEASDAALGTILGPAVPYGEVVDVVEGLVETYVALRHKGERFLDTYRRVGMAPFKERIYAAA
;
A
#
# COMPACT_ATOMS: atom_id res chain seq x y z
N MET A 1 -14.04 -15.30 -3.46
CA MET A 1 -14.14 -15.96 -2.12
C MET A 1 -15.57 -15.86 -1.64
N CYS A 2 -16.24 -16.95 -1.36
CA CYS A 2 -17.64 -16.95 -0.94
C CYS A 2 -17.74 -16.43 0.51
N ILE A 3 -18.76 -15.60 0.81
CA ILE A 3 -19.01 -15.12 2.18
C ILE A 3 -19.21 -16.28 3.17
N ARG A 4 -19.76 -17.40 2.70
CA ARG A 4 -19.96 -18.61 3.51
C ARG A 4 -18.66 -19.24 4.01
N ASP A 5 -17.55 -19.03 3.30
CA ASP A 5 -16.23 -19.57 3.65
C ASP A 5 -15.45 -18.61 4.56
N SER A 6 -16.07 -17.51 4.99
CA SER A 6 -15.44 -16.51 5.84
C SER A 6 -15.57 -16.87 7.32
N ILE A 7 -14.44 -17.13 7.98
CA ILE A 7 -14.35 -17.37 9.42
C ILE A 7 -15.04 -16.26 10.24
N LYS A 8 -15.03 -15.01 9.77
CA LYS A 8 -15.63 -13.89 10.49
C LYS A 8 -17.11 -14.06 10.80
N ILE A 9 -17.89 -14.69 9.89
CA ILE A 9 -19.32 -14.94 10.10
C ILE A 9 -19.48 -16.03 11.15
N LEU A 10 -18.72 -17.10 11.06
CA LEU A 10 -18.74 -18.18 12.03
C LEU A 10 -18.33 -17.69 13.43
N VAL A 11 -17.29 -16.86 13.52
CA VAL A 11 -16.88 -16.25 14.80
C VAL A 11 -17.95 -15.31 15.35
N HIS A 12 -18.65 -14.56 14.49
CA HIS A 12 -19.76 -13.72 14.91
C HIS A 12 -20.89 -14.53 15.53
N ASP A 13 -21.27 -15.65 14.90
CA ASP A 13 -22.39 -16.47 15.32
C ASP A 13 -22.09 -17.31 16.58
N LEU A 14 -20.88 -17.86 16.67
CA LEU A 14 -20.46 -18.73 17.77
C LEU A 14 -19.84 -17.97 18.95
N GLY A 15 -19.29 -16.80 18.69
CA GLY A 15 -18.41 -16.08 19.61
C GLY A 15 -16.96 -16.60 19.60
N ALA A 16 -16.01 -15.73 19.90
CA ALA A 16 -14.58 -16.04 19.84
C ALA A 16 -14.18 -17.18 20.80
N ALA A 17 -14.76 -17.24 22.00
CA ALA A 17 -14.46 -18.27 22.99
C ALA A 17 -14.84 -19.67 22.51
N LYS A 18 -16.04 -19.82 21.93
CA LYS A 18 -16.49 -21.13 21.39
C LYS A 18 -15.70 -21.55 20.17
N MET A 19 -15.36 -20.59 19.30
CA MET A 19 -14.49 -20.86 18.14
C MET A 19 -13.10 -21.34 18.59
N ALA A 20 -12.49 -20.70 19.58
CA ALA A 20 -11.20 -21.13 20.12
C ALA A 20 -11.27 -22.55 20.72
N GLU A 21 -12.30 -22.86 21.52
CA GLU A 21 -12.53 -24.22 22.07
C GLU A 21 -12.59 -25.28 20.96
N MET A 22 -13.32 -25.01 19.87
CA MET A 22 -13.45 -25.94 18.73
C MET A 22 -12.12 -26.13 18.00
N VAL A 23 -11.35 -25.06 17.78
CA VAL A 23 -10.04 -25.12 17.15
C VAL A 23 -9.05 -25.93 18.01
N GLU A 24 -8.99 -25.67 19.31
CA GLU A 24 -8.10 -26.40 20.22
C GLU A 24 -8.46 -27.90 20.33
N ALA A 25 -9.77 -28.21 20.33
CA ALA A 25 -10.23 -29.60 20.35
C ALA A 25 -9.81 -30.37 19.08
N GLU A 26 -9.92 -29.76 17.91
CA GLU A 26 -9.47 -30.34 16.64
C GLU A 26 -7.93 -30.42 16.58
N TRP A 27 -7.24 -29.35 16.96
CA TRP A 27 -5.79 -29.31 17.01
C TRP A 27 -5.20 -30.40 17.90
N ALA A 28 -5.81 -30.67 19.06
CA ALA A 28 -5.36 -31.73 19.97
C ALA A 28 -5.34 -33.12 19.32
N GLN A 29 -6.19 -33.37 18.31
CA GLN A 29 -6.26 -34.64 17.60
C GLN A 29 -5.18 -34.78 16.51
N ILE A 30 -4.75 -33.65 15.89
CA ILE A 30 -3.91 -33.66 14.70
C ILE A 30 -2.49 -33.15 14.93
N LYS A 31 -2.18 -32.50 16.05
CA LYS A 31 -0.90 -31.84 16.32
C LYS A 31 0.32 -32.76 16.22
N ASP A 32 0.17 -34.03 16.56
CA ASP A 32 1.24 -35.03 16.56
C ASP A 32 1.15 -35.99 15.35
N SER A 33 0.42 -35.59 14.31
CA SER A 33 0.17 -36.39 13.10
C SER A 33 1.14 -36.03 11.96
N VAL A 34 0.77 -36.42 10.73
CA VAL A 34 1.50 -36.09 9.48
C VAL A 34 1.68 -34.59 9.21
N LEU A 35 1.05 -33.72 10.00
CA LEU A 35 1.20 -32.28 9.92
C LEU A 35 2.48 -31.75 10.60
N ALA A 36 3.17 -32.58 11.40
CA ALA A 36 4.46 -32.22 11.95
C ALA A 36 5.51 -32.12 10.84
N LEU A 37 6.16 -30.96 10.71
CA LEU A 37 7.24 -30.77 9.74
C LEU A 37 8.50 -31.51 10.22
N ASP A 38 9.06 -32.36 9.37
CA ASP A 38 10.35 -32.98 9.63
C ASP A 38 11.51 -31.99 9.36
N GLN A 39 12.67 -32.24 9.94
CA GLN A 39 13.84 -31.38 9.80
C GLN A 39 14.30 -31.29 8.35
N ALA A 40 14.15 -32.32 7.55
CA ALA A 40 14.55 -32.31 6.14
C ALA A 40 13.69 -31.35 5.31
N THR A 41 12.40 -31.26 5.60
CA THR A 41 11.49 -30.26 5.01
C THR A 41 11.87 -28.85 5.41
N ILE A 42 12.17 -28.60 6.68
CA ILE A 42 12.64 -27.31 7.18
C ILE A 42 13.93 -26.91 6.49
N ASP A 43 14.94 -27.79 6.47
CA ASP A 43 16.23 -27.54 5.83
C ASP A 43 16.10 -27.27 4.32
N ALA A 44 15.15 -27.92 3.65
CA ALA A 44 14.88 -27.69 2.23
C ALA A 44 14.31 -26.29 1.99
N ILE A 45 13.40 -25.85 2.84
CA ILE A 45 12.83 -24.48 2.78
C ILE A 45 13.92 -23.45 3.08
N GLU A 46 14.71 -23.62 4.15
CA GLU A 46 15.80 -22.70 4.49
C GLU A 46 16.79 -22.53 3.35
N ARG A 47 17.17 -23.61 2.65
CA ARG A 47 18.05 -23.52 1.48
C ARG A 47 17.47 -22.67 0.34
N GLN A 48 16.15 -22.70 0.13
CA GLN A 48 15.49 -21.89 -0.90
C GLN A 48 15.51 -20.38 -0.56
N PHE A 49 15.54 -20.05 0.73
CA PHE A 49 15.56 -18.67 1.21
C PHE A 49 16.92 -18.20 1.71
N ALA A 50 17.99 -18.98 1.42
CA ALA A 50 19.35 -18.60 1.74
C ALA A 50 19.68 -17.23 1.08
N PRO A 51 20.29 -16.28 1.81
CA PRO A 51 20.70 -15.01 1.23
C PRO A 51 21.64 -15.23 0.03
N PRO A 52 21.51 -14.43 -1.05
CA PRO A 52 22.42 -14.49 -2.17
C PRO A 52 23.83 -14.05 -1.75
N VAL A 53 24.83 -14.42 -2.55
CA VAL A 53 26.21 -13.96 -2.35
C VAL A 53 26.31 -12.53 -2.88
N TYR A 54 26.57 -11.58 -1.96
CA TYR A 54 26.71 -10.18 -2.29
C TYR A 54 28.16 -9.82 -2.63
N GLU A 55 28.31 -8.94 -3.62
CA GLU A 55 29.59 -8.28 -3.90
C GLU A 55 29.90 -7.27 -2.79
N ALA A 56 31.16 -7.22 -2.35
CA ALA A 56 31.60 -6.20 -1.39
C ALA A 56 31.75 -4.84 -2.11
N LEU A 57 30.83 -3.93 -1.87
CA LEU A 57 30.77 -2.61 -2.51
C LEU A 57 30.80 -1.49 -1.48
N PRO A 58 31.34 -0.30 -1.83
CA PRO A 58 31.20 0.89 -0.99
C PRO A 58 29.73 1.30 -0.93
N ASP A 59 29.33 1.89 0.19
CA ASP A 59 27.94 2.32 0.40
C ASP A 59 27.59 3.63 -0.32
N ASP A 60 28.60 4.41 -0.70
CA ASP A 60 28.44 5.65 -1.45
C ASP A 60 28.62 5.43 -2.96
N SER A 61 27.90 6.25 -3.74
CA SER A 61 28.02 6.29 -5.20
C SER A 61 28.05 7.74 -5.68
N THR A 62 29.20 8.16 -6.21
CA THR A 62 29.37 9.51 -6.77
C THR A 62 28.36 9.80 -7.88
N ALA A 63 28.05 8.81 -8.73
CA ALA A 63 27.11 8.96 -9.84
C ALA A 63 25.68 9.22 -9.34
N VAL A 64 25.25 8.51 -8.28
CA VAL A 64 23.94 8.72 -7.64
C VAL A 64 23.84 10.14 -7.06
N GLU A 65 24.86 10.60 -6.33
CA GLU A 65 24.84 11.91 -5.72
C GLU A 65 24.93 13.05 -6.75
N GLN A 66 25.65 12.86 -7.84
CA GLN A 66 25.69 13.82 -8.95
C GLN A 66 24.32 13.93 -9.62
N LEU A 67 23.70 12.81 -9.97
CA LEU A 67 22.38 12.81 -10.59
C LEU A 67 21.31 13.36 -9.64
N ARG A 68 21.35 13.01 -8.35
CA ARG A 68 20.43 13.53 -7.33
C ARG A 68 20.43 15.05 -7.25
N ARG A 69 21.61 15.69 -7.47
CA ARG A 69 21.75 17.16 -7.46
C ARG A 69 21.31 17.79 -8.78
N ALA A 70 21.45 17.07 -9.89
CA ALA A 70 21.16 17.57 -11.23
C ALA A 70 19.71 17.35 -11.67
N ASP A 71 19.06 16.30 -11.17
CA ASP A 71 17.71 15.89 -11.56
C ASP A 71 16.79 15.80 -10.33
N PHE A 72 15.83 16.71 -10.28
CA PHE A 72 14.87 16.80 -9.20
C PHE A 72 13.89 15.61 -9.17
N THR A 73 13.53 15.06 -10.34
CA THR A 73 12.62 13.89 -10.43
C THR A 73 13.31 12.63 -9.94
N PHE A 74 14.58 12.42 -10.31
CA PHE A 74 15.42 11.36 -9.76
C PHE A 74 15.57 11.50 -8.24
N ALA A 75 15.84 12.72 -7.75
CA ALA A 75 15.98 12.95 -6.31
C ALA A 75 14.72 12.57 -5.51
N ARG A 76 13.53 12.86 -6.05
CA ARG A 76 12.25 12.48 -5.44
C ARG A 76 12.02 10.98 -5.52
N TRP A 77 12.30 10.36 -6.66
CA TRP A 77 12.22 8.91 -6.80
C TRP A 77 13.18 8.21 -5.84
N LEU A 78 14.41 8.67 -5.73
CA LEU A 78 15.39 8.13 -4.79
C LEU A 78 14.89 8.21 -3.34
N THR A 79 14.17 9.29 -2.98
CA THR A 79 13.63 9.47 -1.64
C THR A 79 12.41 8.59 -1.35
N ALA A 80 11.50 8.43 -2.32
CA ALA A 80 10.25 7.72 -2.12
C ALA A 80 10.39 6.22 -2.40
N ASN A 81 11.10 5.83 -3.46
CA ASN A 81 11.07 4.48 -4.00
C ASN A 81 12.29 3.62 -3.62
N VAL A 82 13.34 4.22 -3.04
CA VAL A 82 14.58 3.51 -2.70
C VAL A 82 14.79 3.48 -1.20
N ALA A 83 14.82 2.27 -0.64
CA ALA A 83 15.09 2.04 0.77
C ALA A 83 16.52 1.50 0.99
N PRO A 84 17.11 1.75 2.19
CA PRO A 84 18.43 1.21 2.52
C PRO A 84 18.38 -0.32 2.60
N HIS A 85 19.45 -0.96 2.14
CA HIS A 85 19.67 -2.39 2.25
C HIS A 85 20.57 -2.70 3.46
N LYS A 86 20.44 -3.89 4.07
CA LYS A 86 21.33 -4.33 5.16
C LYS A 86 22.79 -4.52 4.70
N GLN A 87 22.96 -4.93 3.42
CA GLN A 87 24.28 -5.09 2.81
C GLN A 87 24.75 -3.75 2.27
N PRO A 88 25.96 -3.24 2.68
CA PRO A 88 26.53 -2.02 2.13
C PRO A 88 26.65 -2.05 0.60
N GLY A 89 26.49 -0.91 -0.04
CA GLY A 89 26.58 -0.78 -1.51
C GLY A 89 25.36 -1.30 -2.28
N HIS A 90 24.32 -1.77 -1.57
CA HIS A 90 23.05 -2.21 -2.15
C HIS A 90 21.87 -1.34 -1.69
N ALA A 91 20.76 -1.46 -2.40
CA ALA A 91 19.51 -0.75 -2.12
C ALA A 91 18.32 -1.66 -2.45
N ILE A 92 17.18 -1.37 -1.83
CA ILE A 92 15.89 -1.98 -2.13
C ILE A 92 15.11 -0.95 -2.97
N VAL A 93 14.67 -1.34 -4.17
CA VAL A 93 13.95 -0.48 -5.10
C VAL A 93 12.51 -0.94 -5.21
N THR A 94 11.55 -0.07 -4.91
CA THR A 94 10.13 -0.32 -5.11
C THR A 94 9.67 0.31 -6.43
N LEU A 95 9.14 -0.51 -7.32
CA LEU A 95 8.52 -0.11 -8.58
C LEU A 95 7.06 0.22 -8.32
N SER A 96 6.66 1.45 -8.58
CA SER A 96 5.27 1.85 -8.41
C SER A 96 4.42 1.33 -9.57
N LEU A 97 3.41 0.53 -9.26
CA LEU A 97 2.35 0.13 -10.19
C LEU A 97 1.13 1.05 -10.07
N LYS A 98 1.35 2.33 -9.74
CA LYS A 98 0.29 3.32 -9.50
C LYS A 98 0.59 4.62 -10.23
N PRO A 99 0.58 4.60 -11.57
CA PRO A 99 0.67 5.82 -12.35
C PRO A 99 -0.57 6.70 -12.12
N VAL A 100 -0.44 7.99 -12.33
CA VAL A 100 -1.58 8.94 -12.26
C VAL A 100 -2.67 8.52 -13.23
N GLY A 101 -3.90 8.38 -12.73
CA GLY A 101 -5.05 7.93 -13.52
C GLY A 101 -5.05 6.44 -13.91
N GLY A 102 -4.02 5.68 -13.52
CA GLY A 102 -3.95 4.25 -13.76
C GLY A 102 -4.69 3.41 -12.72
N ALA A 103 -5.02 2.17 -13.08
CA ALA A 103 -5.56 1.20 -12.11
C ALA A 103 -4.46 0.81 -11.11
N PRO A 104 -4.69 0.95 -9.79
CA PRO A 104 -3.67 0.64 -8.81
C PRO A 104 -3.27 -0.83 -8.79
N GLY A 105 -1.99 -1.10 -8.94
CA GLY A 105 -1.43 -2.45 -8.87
C GLY A 105 -1.44 -3.23 -10.18
N ASP A 106 -1.91 -2.65 -11.28
CA ASP A 106 -1.92 -3.28 -12.58
C ASP A 106 -0.58 -3.08 -13.31
N ALA A 107 -0.15 -4.11 -14.05
CA ALA A 107 0.98 -4.07 -14.96
C ALA A 107 0.61 -4.74 -16.28
N THR A 108 1.12 -4.24 -17.40
CA THR A 108 0.96 -4.89 -18.70
C THR A 108 1.90 -6.11 -18.82
N ALA A 109 1.62 -6.99 -19.79
CA ALA A 109 2.50 -8.13 -20.08
C ALA A 109 3.93 -7.67 -20.43
N GLU A 110 4.04 -6.61 -21.24
CA GLU A 110 5.33 -6.04 -21.64
C GLU A 110 6.09 -5.46 -20.44
N GLN A 111 5.38 -4.82 -19.50
CA GLN A 111 6.00 -4.35 -18.24
C GLN A 111 6.47 -5.52 -17.39
N MET A 112 5.69 -6.60 -17.28
CA MET A 112 6.07 -7.78 -16.50
C MET A 112 7.32 -8.47 -17.09
N ASP A 113 7.38 -8.65 -18.41
CA ASP A 113 8.55 -9.20 -19.10
C ASP A 113 9.79 -8.31 -18.87
N ALA A 114 9.64 -6.99 -19.05
CA ALA A 114 10.73 -6.06 -18.83
C ALA A 114 11.21 -6.03 -17.37
N VAL A 115 10.30 -6.15 -16.38
CA VAL A 115 10.68 -6.23 -14.95
C VAL A 115 11.41 -7.54 -14.65
N ALA A 116 11.07 -8.66 -15.31
CA ALA A 116 11.81 -9.90 -15.18
C ALA A 116 13.27 -9.72 -15.67
N ASP A 117 13.47 -9.13 -16.85
CA ASP A 117 14.79 -8.80 -17.38
C ASP A 117 15.58 -7.85 -16.44
N LEU A 118 14.89 -6.84 -15.87
CA LEU A 118 15.52 -5.93 -14.89
C LEU A 118 15.90 -6.64 -13.59
N ALA A 119 15.12 -7.60 -13.14
CA ALA A 119 15.45 -8.38 -11.94
C ALA A 119 16.71 -9.23 -12.17
N ASP A 120 16.83 -9.90 -13.33
CA ASP A 120 18.01 -10.66 -13.69
C ASP A 120 19.25 -9.77 -13.79
N ALA A 121 19.12 -8.59 -14.42
CA ALA A 121 20.24 -7.68 -14.63
C ALA A 121 20.68 -6.94 -13.35
N TYR A 122 19.74 -6.53 -12.47
CA TYR A 122 19.99 -5.57 -11.39
C TYR A 122 19.68 -6.08 -9.98
N SER A 123 18.93 -7.17 -9.82
CA SER A 123 18.42 -7.62 -8.50
C SER A 123 18.72 -9.09 -8.19
N LEU A 124 19.79 -9.65 -8.75
CA LEU A 124 20.21 -11.05 -8.56
C LEU A 124 19.09 -12.06 -8.91
N GLY A 125 18.26 -11.75 -9.92
CA GLY A 125 17.15 -12.58 -10.37
C GLY A 125 15.95 -12.59 -9.39
N GLU A 126 15.85 -11.65 -8.47
CA GLU A 126 14.80 -11.65 -7.46
C GLU A 126 13.83 -10.47 -7.63
N ILE A 127 12.52 -10.79 -7.66
CA ILE A 127 11.39 -9.86 -7.57
C ILE A 127 10.52 -10.26 -6.38
N ARG A 128 10.01 -9.28 -5.65
CA ARG A 128 9.00 -9.49 -4.60
C ARG A 128 7.75 -8.69 -4.90
N VAL A 129 6.59 -9.26 -4.56
CA VAL A 129 5.31 -8.55 -4.56
C VAL A 129 5.09 -7.98 -3.17
N SER A 130 4.81 -6.69 -3.07
CA SER A 130 4.52 -6.06 -1.79
C SER A 130 3.01 -6.13 -1.46
N HIS A 131 2.68 -6.10 -0.16
CA HIS A 131 1.29 -5.99 0.29
C HIS A 131 0.63 -4.65 -0.12
N ALA A 132 1.43 -3.68 -0.54
CA ALA A 132 0.97 -2.39 -1.03
C ALA A 132 0.72 -2.38 -2.55
N GLN A 133 0.58 -3.54 -3.19
CA GLN A 133 0.32 -3.66 -4.64
C GLN A 133 1.41 -2.99 -5.50
N ASN A 134 2.67 -3.17 -5.14
CA ASN A 134 3.85 -2.73 -5.88
C ASN A 134 4.83 -3.88 -6.03
N LEU A 135 5.79 -3.78 -6.95
CA LEU A 135 6.88 -4.72 -7.11
C LEU A 135 8.15 -4.20 -6.42
N VAL A 136 8.99 -5.11 -5.95
CA VAL A 136 10.23 -4.77 -5.25
C VAL A 136 11.39 -5.53 -5.87
N LEU A 137 12.45 -4.82 -6.23
CA LEU A 137 13.77 -5.35 -6.56
C LEU A 137 14.66 -5.23 -5.31
N PRO A 138 14.86 -6.32 -4.55
CA PRO A 138 15.44 -6.21 -3.21
C PRO A 138 16.95 -6.02 -3.18
N ASN A 139 17.68 -6.33 -4.26
CA ASN A 139 19.15 -6.51 -4.23
C ASN A 139 19.90 -5.59 -5.22
N VAL A 140 19.41 -4.38 -5.46
CA VAL A 140 19.98 -3.47 -6.47
C VAL A 140 21.28 -2.85 -5.96
N LYS A 141 22.35 -2.90 -6.76
CA LYS A 141 23.60 -2.19 -6.45
C LYS A 141 23.38 -0.68 -6.56
N ARG A 142 23.78 0.08 -5.54
CA ARG A 142 23.57 1.54 -5.52
C ARG A 142 24.16 2.26 -6.74
N LYS A 143 25.29 1.81 -7.24
CA LYS A 143 25.91 2.38 -8.44
C LYS A 143 25.05 2.28 -9.70
N ASP A 144 24.15 1.31 -9.76
CA ASP A 144 23.30 1.02 -10.93
C ASP A 144 21.95 1.76 -10.88
N LEU A 145 21.63 2.44 -9.76
CA LEU A 145 20.37 3.18 -9.59
C LEU A 145 20.11 4.23 -10.69
N PRO A 146 21.10 5.01 -11.20
CA PRO A 146 20.84 5.95 -12.30
C PRO A 146 20.38 5.27 -13.59
N GLU A 147 21.00 4.16 -13.97
CA GLU A 147 20.63 3.42 -15.18
C GLU A 147 19.28 2.73 -15.02
N LEU A 148 19.06 2.06 -13.89
CA LEU A 148 17.78 1.42 -13.56
C LEU A 148 16.65 2.44 -13.60
N TYR A 149 16.83 3.63 -13.00
CA TYR A 149 15.83 4.69 -13.02
C TYR A 149 15.42 5.08 -14.44
N GLN A 150 16.38 5.27 -15.35
CA GLN A 150 16.07 5.62 -16.73
C GLN A 150 15.23 4.54 -17.43
N LYS A 151 15.54 3.27 -17.19
CA LYS A 151 14.76 2.14 -17.72
C LYS A 151 13.35 2.11 -17.13
N LEU A 152 13.21 2.35 -15.83
CA LEU A 152 11.90 2.42 -15.16
C LEU A 152 11.07 3.61 -15.63
N VAL A 153 11.69 4.76 -15.93
CA VAL A 153 11.01 5.92 -16.54
C VAL A 153 10.44 5.54 -17.90
N ALA A 154 11.24 4.89 -18.74
CA ALA A 154 10.82 4.45 -20.08
C ALA A 154 9.65 3.45 -20.04
N LEU A 155 9.53 2.66 -18.97
CA LEU A 155 8.47 1.69 -18.74
C LEU A 155 7.24 2.28 -18.02
N GLY A 156 7.30 3.54 -17.55
CA GLY A 156 6.24 4.14 -16.74
C GLY A 156 6.15 3.61 -15.31
N LEU A 157 7.23 3.00 -14.78
CA LEU A 157 7.30 2.36 -13.46
C LEU A 157 8.11 3.16 -12.44
N ALA A 158 8.50 4.39 -12.76
CA ALA A 158 9.30 5.27 -11.91
C ALA A 158 8.48 6.35 -11.19
N THR A 159 7.18 6.19 -11.01
CA THR A 159 6.37 7.15 -10.26
C THR A 159 6.91 7.29 -8.83
N ALA A 160 7.29 8.52 -8.44
CA ALA A 160 7.92 8.81 -7.16
C ALA A 160 6.87 9.01 -6.05
N ASN A 161 6.10 7.97 -5.74
CA ASN A 161 4.92 8.08 -4.85
C ASN A 161 4.82 7.02 -3.74
N ILE A 162 5.79 6.15 -3.57
CA ILE A 162 5.71 5.08 -2.56
C ILE A 162 5.50 5.67 -1.15
N GLY A 163 4.43 5.22 -0.48
CA GLY A 163 4.03 5.69 0.85
C GLY A 163 3.36 7.08 0.87
N LEU A 164 3.15 7.71 -0.28
CA LEU A 164 2.52 9.03 -0.40
C LEU A 164 1.03 8.91 -0.76
N VAL A 165 0.32 10.04 -0.80
CA VAL A 165 -1.14 10.12 -1.00
C VAL A 165 -1.64 9.42 -2.27
N SER A 166 -0.83 9.34 -3.31
CA SER A 166 -1.16 8.65 -4.57
C SER A 166 -0.71 7.18 -4.63
N ASP A 167 -0.03 6.66 -3.60
CA ASP A 167 0.25 5.21 -3.46
C ASP A 167 -0.96 4.47 -2.88
N ILE A 168 -2.09 4.54 -3.58
CA ILE A 168 -3.37 4.04 -3.10
C ILE A 168 -3.44 2.52 -3.23
N ILE A 169 -3.89 1.85 -2.17
CA ILE A 169 -4.28 0.44 -2.21
C ILE A 169 -5.78 0.37 -2.48
N ALA A 170 -6.18 -0.32 -3.56
CA ALA A 170 -7.57 -0.53 -3.89
C ALA A 170 -7.86 -2.00 -4.20
N CYS A 171 -8.96 -2.54 -3.69
CA CYS A 171 -9.46 -3.83 -4.14
C CYS A 171 -10.09 -3.69 -5.54
N PRO A 172 -10.37 -4.80 -6.25
CA PRO A 172 -11.00 -4.74 -7.58
C PRO A 172 -12.36 -4.01 -7.64
N GLY A 173 -13.12 -4.00 -6.52
CA GLY A 173 -14.44 -3.37 -6.49
C GLY A 173 -15.46 -4.00 -7.46
N LEU A 174 -16.55 -3.30 -7.73
CA LEU A 174 -17.63 -3.79 -8.61
C LEU A 174 -17.19 -4.04 -10.06
N ASP A 175 -16.08 -3.44 -10.49
CA ASP A 175 -15.60 -3.63 -11.86
C ASP A 175 -15.19 -5.07 -12.14
N TYR A 176 -14.70 -5.81 -11.11
CA TYR A 176 -14.20 -7.19 -11.26
C TYR A 176 -14.66 -8.14 -10.14
N CYS A 177 -15.44 -7.68 -9.17
CA CYS A 177 -15.84 -8.49 -8.02
C CYS A 177 -17.36 -8.47 -7.80
N ALA A 178 -18.02 -9.60 -8.05
CA ALA A 178 -19.48 -9.75 -7.87
C ALA A 178 -19.94 -9.64 -6.39
N LEU A 179 -19.01 -9.62 -5.43
CA LEU A 179 -19.32 -9.45 -4.00
C LEU A 179 -19.23 -7.99 -3.55
N ALA A 180 -18.73 -7.10 -4.40
CA ALA A 180 -18.55 -5.70 -4.04
C ALA A 180 -19.87 -4.94 -4.05
N ASN A 181 -19.95 -3.88 -3.25
CA ASN A 181 -21.09 -2.96 -3.17
C ASN A 181 -20.83 -1.65 -3.93
N ALA A 182 -19.55 -1.34 -4.20
CA ALA A 182 -19.15 -0.13 -4.89
C ALA A 182 -17.82 -0.33 -5.64
N ARG A 183 -17.53 0.54 -6.59
CA ARG A 183 -16.28 0.56 -7.36
C ARG A 183 -15.15 1.12 -6.52
N SER A 184 -13.94 0.57 -6.68
CA SER A 184 -12.74 1.04 -5.97
C SER A 184 -11.71 1.64 -6.92
N ILE A 185 -11.50 1.01 -8.08
CA ILE A 185 -10.49 1.44 -9.05
C ILE A 185 -10.77 2.85 -9.60
N PRO A 186 -11.98 3.18 -10.09
CA PRO A 186 -12.26 4.53 -10.60
C PRO A 186 -12.12 5.62 -9.51
N VAL A 187 -12.45 5.30 -8.25
CA VAL A 187 -12.25 6.24 -7.13
C VAL A 187 -10.75 6.51 -6.92
N ALA A 188 -9.92 5.46 -6.94
CA ALA A 188 -8.47 5.60 -6.81
C ALA A 188 -7.88 6.41 -7.98
N GLN A 189 -8.32 6.15 -9.22
CA GLN A 189 -7.89 6.88 -10.41
C GLN A 189 -8.18 8.39 -10.29
N LEU A 190 -9.42 8.75 -9.95
CA LEU A 190 -9.83 10.15 -9.76
C LEU A 190 -9.06 10.84 -8.63
N ILE A 191 -8.75 10.14 -7.54
CA ILE A 191 -7.94 10.69 -6.45
C ILE A 191 -6.50 10.92 -6.96
N THR A 192 -5.89 9.97 -7.68
CA THR A 192 -4.53 10.16 -8.19
C THR A 192 -4.44 11.28 -9.22
N GLU A 193 -5.46 11.49 -10.04
CA GLU A 193 -5.58 12.63 -10.95
C GLU A 193 -5.66 13.97 -10.20
N ARG A 194 -6.45 14.04 -9.13
CA ARG A 194 -6.54 15.23 -8.26
C ARG A 194 -5.20 15.58 -7.61
N PHE A 195 -4.40 14.56 -7.28
CA PHE A 195 -3.07 14.68 -6.69
C PHE A 195 -1.95 14.40 -7.72
N ALA A 196 -2.11 14.82 -8.98
CA ALA A 196 -1.12 14.60 -10.04
C ALA A 196 0.16 15.46 -9.86
N ASP A 197 0.09 16.59 -9.15
CA ASP A 197 1.26 17.43 -8.89
C ASP A 197 2.21 16.77 -7.89
N LEU A 198 3.33 16.28 -8.42
CA LEU A 198 4.37 15.62 -7.64
C LEU A 198 4.95 16.51 -6.53
N ALA A 199 5.01 17.84 -6.73
CA ALA A 199 5.49 18.77 -5.71
C ALA A 199 4.52 18.78 -4.52
N ARG A 200 3.21 18.86 -4.79
CA ARG A 200 2.15 18.79 -3.77
C ARG A 200 2.16 17.45 -3.04
N VAL A 201 2.27 16.34 -3.77
CA VAL A 201 2.30 14.99 -3.20
C VAL A 201 3.45 14.81 -2.19
N HIS A 202 4.65 15.26 -2.56
CA HIS A 202 5.81 15.20 -1.66
C HIS A 202 5.74 16.20 -0.50
N ASP A 203 5.09 17.37 -0.68
CA ASP A 203 4.85 18.28 0.43
C ASP A 203 3.86 17.72 1.44
N ILE A 204 2.79 17.04 1.00
CA ILE A 204 1.84 16.32 1.85
C ILE A 204 2.60 15.31 2.73
N GLY A 205 3.52 14.53 2.14
CA GLY A 205 4.32 13.54 2.84
C GLY A 205 3.60 12.22 3.08
N ASP A 206 4.01 11.47 4.12
CA ASP A 206 3.48 10.14 4.44
C ASP A 206 1.98 10.18 4.72
N LEU A 207 1.21 9.64 3.79
CA LEU A 207 -0.25 9.52 3.88
C LEU A 207 -0.72 8.33 3.05
N LYS A 208 -1.38 7.36 3.69
CA LYS A 208 -1.83 6.12 3.06
C LYS A 208 -3.34 6.08 2.92
N ILE A 209 -3.80 5.98 1.67
CA ILE A 209 -5.22 5.79 1.34
C ILE A 209 -5.46 4.32 0.98
N LYS A 210 -6.51 3.74 1.55
CA LYS A 210 -6.89 2.35 1.31
C LYS A 210 -8.38 2.24 1.01
N ILE A 211 -8.72 1.58 -0.11
CA ILE A 211 -10.09 1.54 -0.64
C ILE A 211 -10.57 0.08 -0.72
N SER A 212 -11.73 -0.19 -0.14
CA SER A 212 -12.42 -1.48 -0.27
C SER A 212 -13.83 -1.29 -0.82
N GLY A 213 -14.20 -2.04 -1.82
CA GLY A 213 -15.54 -1.99 -2.44
C GLY A 213 -16.64 -2.64 -1.62
N CYS A 214 -16.33 -3.31 -0.50
CA CYS A 214 -17.31 -3.90 0.42
C CYS A 214 -16.68 -4.24 1.78
N ILE A 215 -17.52 -4.74 2.71
CA ILE A 215 -17.15 -5.11 4.08
C ILE A 215 -16.09 -6.22 4.19
N ASN A 216 -15.81 -6.96 3.11
CA ASN A 216 -14.74 -7.96 3.10
C ASN A 216 -13.35 -7.34 3.26
N ALA A 217 -13.24 -6.04 3.08
CA ALA A 217 -12.05 -5.24 3.39
C ALA A 217 -10.77 -5.68 2.66
N CYS A 218 -10.88 -6.22 1.45
CA CYS A 218 -9.74 -6.71 0.67
C CYS A 218 -8.70 -5.61 0.36
N GLY A 219 -9.10 -4.33 0.33
CA GLY A 219 -8.20 -3.17 0.25
C GLY A 219 -7.66 -2.71 1.60
N HIS A 220 -7.99 -3.41 2.70
CA HIS A 220 -7.52 -3.12 4.07
C HIS A 220 -7.83 -1.69 4.54
N HIS A 221 -9.00 -1.14 4.19
CA HIS A 221 -9.40 0.24 4.51
C HIS A 221 -9.37 0.54 6.01
N HIS A 222 -9.59 -0.46 6.88
CA HIS A 222 -9.57 -0.29 8.34
C HIS A 222 -8.25 0.28 8.89
N VAL A 223 -7.13 -0.01 8.21
CA VAL A 223 -5.78 0.40 8.62
C VAL A 223 -5.18 1.48 7.70
N GLY A 224 -5.98 2.08 6.82
CA GLY A 224 -5.59 3.26 6.06
C GLY A 224 -5.54 4.51 6.96
N HIS A 225 -4.58 5.40 6.73
CA HIS A 225 -4.64 6.74 7.36
C HIS A 225 -5.96 7.43 6.99
N ILE A 226 -6.36 7.30 5.72
CA ILE A 226 -7.71 7.54 5.22
C ILE A 226 -8.19 6.20 4.66
N GLY A 227 -9.20 5.62 5.27
CA GLY A 227 -9.86 4.41 4.80
C GLY A 227 -11.17 4.73 4.10
N ILE A 228 -11.42 4.08 2.95
CA ILE A 228 -12.62 4.28 2.13
C ILE A 228 -13.31 2.94 1.95
N LEU A 229 -14.54 2.82 2.42
CA LEU A 229 -15.37 1.62 2.32
C LEU A 229 -16.57 1.88 1.42
N GLY A 230 -16.67 1.14 0.32
CA GLY A 230 -17.85 1.13 -0.52
C GLY A 230 -19.05 0.47 0.18
N VAL A 231 -20.17 1.16 0.15
CA VAL A 231 -21.46 0.71 0.69
C VAL A 231 -22.57 0.95 -0.32
N ASP A 232 -23.55 0.08 -0.36
CA ASP A 232 -24.77 0.27 -1.16
C ASP A 232 -25.84 0.99 -0.32
N LYS A 233 -26.50 1.97 -0.93
CA LYS A 233 -27.70 2.59 -0.39
C LYS A 233 -28.77 2.62 -1.47
N ASN A 234 -29.69 1.68 -1.44
CA ASN A 234 -30.81 1.59 -2.39
C ASN A 234 -30.38 1.45 -3.86
N GLY A 235 -29.29 0.75 -4.13
CA GLY A 235 -28.74 0.56 -5.47
C GLY A 235 -27.78 1.66 -5.94
N GLU A 236 -27.44 2.60 -5.07
CA GLU A 236 -26.47 3.67 -5.35
C GLU A 236 -25.18 3.47 -4.58
N GLU A 237 -24.05 3.84 -5.21
CA GLU A 237 -22.73 3.73 -4.61
C GLU A 237 -22.44 4.88 -3.65
N PHE A 238 -22.22 4.55 -2.39
CA PHE A 238 -21.76 5.46 -1.36
C PHE A 238 -20.44 4.98 -0.76
N TYR A 239 -19.73 5.88 -0.10
CA TYR A 239 -18.42 5.57 0.49
C TYR A 239 -18.34 6.09 1.93
N GLN A 240 -18.09 5.17 2.85
CA GLN A 240 -17.85 5.50 4.25
C GLN A 240 -16.36 5.77 4.45
N ILE A 241 -16.04 6.92 5.02
CA ILE A 241 -14.68 7.35 5.27
C ILE A 241 -14.31 7.08 6.73
N THR A 242 -13.10 6.54 6.93
CA THR A 242 -12.48 6.39 8.25
C THR A 242 -11.15 7.10 8.31
N LEU A 243 -10.74 7.60 9.47
CA LEU A 243 -9.46 8.28 9.70
C LEU A 243 -8.69 7.63 10.84
N GLY A 244 -7.38 7.70 10.77
CA GLY A 244 -6.48 7.36 11.88
C GLY A 244 -6.10 5.90 11.97
N GLY A 245 -6.38 5.08 10.95
CA GLY A 245 -5.85 3.71 10.86
C GLY A 245 -4.33 3.70 10.67
N SER A 246 -3.67 2.64 11.10
CA SER A 246 -2.25 2.39 10.85
C SER A 246 -1.98 0.89 10.75
N GLU A 247 -1.14 0.51 9.78
CA GLU A 247 -0.64 -0.86 9.60
C GLU A 247 0.78 -1.06 10.14
N ALA A 248 1.41 0.01 10.64
CA ALA A 248 2.78 0.01 11.12
C ALA A 248 2.90 -0.53 12.55
N SER A 249 4.05 -0.34 13.20
CA SER A 249 4.30 -0.76 14.59
C SER A 249 3.34 -0.10 15.60
N ASP A 250 2.71 1.00 15.23
CA ASP A 250 1.68 1.73 15.99
C ASP A 250 0.26 1.38 15.51
N ALA A 251 0.03 0.11 15.15
CA ALA A 251 -1.20 -0.40 14.54
C ALA A 251 -2.48 0.12 15.21
N ALA A 252 -3.40 0.60 14.39
CA ALA A 252 -4.68 1.13 14.84
C ALA A 252 -5.77 0.94 13.78
N LEU A 253 -7.02 0.79 14.21
CA LEU A 253 -8.17 0.83 13.31
C LEU A 253 -8.64 2.27 13.15
N GLY A 254 -9.01 2.63 11.92
CA GLY A 254 -9.61 3.93 11.62
C GLY A 254 -10.98 4.11 12.27
N THR A 255 -11.29 5.33 12.63
CA THR A 255 -12.60 5.73 13.19
C THR A 255 -13.46 6.36 12.10
N ILE A 256 -14.75 6.02 12.06
CA ILE A 256 -15.71 6.55 11.08
C ILE A 256 -15.80 8.08 11.21
N LEU A 257 -15.61 8.79 10.10
CA LEU A 257 -15.65 10.24 10.02
C LEU A 257 -17.09 10.78 10.20
N GLY A 258 -18.06 10.14 9.55
CA GLY A 258 -19.47 10.57 9.57
C GLY A 258 -20.33 9.75 8.60
N PRO A 259 -21.47 10.30 8.13
CA PRO A 259 -22.28 9.65 7.09
C PRO A 259 -21.48 9.32 5.85
N ALA A 260 -21.83 8.21 5.17
CA ALA A 260 -21.23 7.87 3.90
C ALA A 260 -21.59 8.91 2.82
N VAL A 261 -20.62 9.25 1.98
CA VAL A 261 -20.73 10.24 0.90
C VAL A 261 -21.00 9.57 -0.45
N PRO A 262 -21.72 10.20 -1.38
CA PRO A 262 -21.97 9.65 -2.71
C PRO A 262 -20.67 9.62 -3.55
N TYR A 263 -20.64 8.77 -4.58
CA TYR A 263 -19.50 8.59 -5.49
C TYR A 263 -18.88 9.91 -6.00
N GLY A 264 -19.72 10.86 -6.43
CA GLY A 264 -19.25 12.13 -7.00
C GLY A 264 -18.55 13.07 -6.02
N GLU A 265 -18.69 12.84 -4.70
CA GLU A 265 -18.14 13.72 -3.66
C GLU A 265 -16.86 13.15 -3.02
N VAL A 266 -16.53 11.88 -3.25
CA VAL A 266 -15.42 11.19 -2.56
C VAL A 266 -14.10 11.92 -2.73
N VAL A 267 -13.79 12.37 -3.95
CA VAL A 267 -12.52 13.04 -4.26
C VAL A 267 -12.40 14.38 -3.55
N ASP A 268 -13.48 15.16 -3.52
CA ASP A 268 -13.52 16.46 -2.84
C ASP A 268 -13.42 16.29 -1.32
N VAL A 269 -14.02 15.24 -0.77
CA VAL A 269 -13.87 14.87 0.63
C VAL A 269 -12.42 14.52 0.95
N VAL A 270 -11.77 13.67 0.15
CA VAL A 270 -10.36 13.32 0.36
C VAL A 270 -9.46 14.56 0.27
N GLU A 271 -9.68 15.43 -0.71
CA GLU A 271 -8.92 16.68 -0.83
C GLU A 271 -9.14 17.59 0.39
N GLY A 272 -10.39 17.78 0.82
CA GLY A 272 -10.69 18.56 2.01
C GLY A 272 -10.04 18.02 3.30
N LEU A 273 -9.93 16.69 3.43
CA LEU A 273 -9.21 16.06 4.54
C LEU A 273 -7.71 16.34 4.48
N VAL A 274 -7.10 16.24 3.29
CA VAL A 274 -5.68 16.56 3.08
C VAL A 274 -5.40 18.04 3.33
N GLU A 275 -6.26 18.95 2.85
CA GLU A 275 -6.13 20.39 3.10
C GLU A 275 -6.22 20.72 4.59
N THR A 276 -7.15 20.09 5.31
CA THR A 276 -7.28 20.24 6.77
C THR A 276 -6.01 19.80 7.48
N TYR A 277 -5.44 18.65 7.07
CA TYR A 277 -4.18 18.19 7.61
C TYR A 277 -3.04 19.18 7.34
N VAL A 278 -2.86 19.62 6.09
CA VAL A 278 -1.80 20.56 5.70
C VAL A 278 -1.92 21.88 6.46
N ALA A 279 -3.14 22.37 6.69
CA ALA A 279 -3.38 23.58 7.46
C ALA A 279 -3.08 23.46 8.96
N LEU A 280 -3.26 22.27 9.54
CA LEU A 280 -3.14 22.03 10.99
C LEU A 280 -1.81 21.42 11.41
N ARG A 281 -1.04 20.82 10.49
CA ARG A 281 0.22 20.15 10.81
C ARG A 281 1.28 21.12 11.29
N HIS A 282 2.11 20.67 12.22
CA HIS A 282 3.37 21.32 12.52
C HIS A 282 4.42 20.99 11.44
N LYS A 283 5.51 21.78 11.38
CA LYS A 283 6.59 21.53 10.42
C LYS A 283 7.15 20.09 10.55
N GLY A 284 7.03 19.30 9.48
CA GLY A 284 7.51 17.91 9.43
C GLY A 284 6.60 16.89 10.13
N GLU A 285 5.43 17.29 10.62
CA GLU A 285 4.47 16.38 11.24
C GLU A 285 3.73 15.57 10.16
N ARG A 286 3.63 14.26 10.35
CA ARG A 286 2.90 13.35 9.45
C ARG A 286 1.39 13.46 9.67
N PHE A 287 0.61 13.01 8.69
CA PHE A 287 -0.86 12.98 8.78
C PHE A 287 -1.35 12.31 10.07
N LEU A 288 -0.84 11.14 10.38
CA LEU A 288 -1.29 10.36 11.51
C LEU A 288 -0.96 11.02 12.86
N ASP A 289 0.21 11.66 12.95
CA ASP A 289 0.62 12.39 14.15
C ASP A 289 -0.25 13.65 14.35
N THR A 290 -0.53 14.40 13.28
CA THR A 290 -1.45 15.53 13.30
C THR A 290 -2.85 15.09 13.72
N TYR A 291 -3.41 14.04 13.09
CA TYR A 291 -4.70 13.49 13.44
C TYR A 291 -4.79 13.09 14.92
N ARG A 292 -3.79 12.39 15.43
CA ARG A 292 -3.74 11.97 16.85
C ARG A 292 -3.67 13.15 17.82
N ARG A 293 -3.04 14.23 17.42
CA ARG A 293 -2.94 15.46 18.22
C ARG A 293 -4.21 16.29 18.22
N VAL A 294 -4.83 16.51 17.05
CA VAL A 294 -6.00 17.40 16.92
C VAL A 294 -7.35 16.68 17.04
N GLY A 295 -7.36 15.36 16.86
CA GLY A 295 -8.56 14.53 16.89
C GLY A 295 -9.41 14.65 15.62
N MET A 296 -10.59 14.01 15.64
CA MET A 296 -11.52 13.91 14.50
C MET A 296 -12.24 15.24 14.19
N ALA A 297 -12.48 16.07 15.21
CA ALA A 297 -13.41 17.21 15.12
C ALA A 297 -13.14 18.17 13.96
N PRO A 298 -11.91 18.70 13.74
CA PRO A 298 -11.67 19.64 12.66
C PRO A 298 -11.85 19.03 11.26
N PHE A 299 -11.55 17.75 11.09
CA PHE A 299 -11.77 17.03 9.84
C PHE A 299 -13.27 16.85 9.56
N LYS A 300 -14.04 16.47 10.57
CA LYS A 300 -15.49 16.30 10.48
C LYS A 300 -16.19 17.62 10.19
N GLU A 301 -15.79 18.69 10.87
CA GLU A 301 -16.32 20.03 10.65
C GLU A 301 -16.07 20.50 9.21
N ARG A 302 -14.86 20.32 8.67
CA ARG A 302 -14.51 20.70 7.29
C ARG A 302 -15.39 20.01 6.25
N ILE A 303 -15.78 18.76 6.47
CA ILE A 303 -16.53 17.97 5.48
C ILE A 303 -18.04 18.14 5.65
N TYR A 304 -18.57 18.25 6.88
CA TYR A 304 -20.00 18.20 7.14
C TYR A 304 -20.60 19.50 7.69
N ALA A 305 -19.80 20.57 7.94
CA ALA A 305 -20.35 21.84 8.45
C ALA A 305 -21.11 22.66 7.38
N ALA A 306 -21.04 22.26 6.11
CA ALA A 306 -21.73 22.93 5.00
C ALA A 306 -23.01 22.19 4.54
N ALA A 307 -23.42 21.12 5.26
CA ALA A 307 -24.61 20.33 4.95
C ALA A 307 -25.80 20.72 5.82
#